data_ac4e9647cc133314249af598339c25c0
#
_entry.id   ac4e9647cc133314249af598339c25c0
#
_cell.length_a   1.000
_cell.length_b   1.000
_cell.length_c   1.000
_cell.angle_alpha   90.00
_cell.angle_beta   90.00
_cell.angle_gamma   90.00
#
_symmetry.space_group_name_H-M   'P 1'
#
loop_
_entity.id
_entity.type
_entity.pdbx_description
1 polymer ?
#
loop_
_entity_poly.entity_id
_entity_poly.type
_entity_poly.pdbx_seq_one_letter_code
_entity_poly.pdbx_strand_id
1 'polypeptide(L)'
;MKLTKTISALFLSTVLLIATLGQANAAKRLHAAIADWTGGIITCEVAVAILEREYGYKIKQTVFPSGTGLWEAIAAGEIDFACESWPSYAEADSVMLNEDLIYEGKVVGSYSGDGSVDLLGTSGIIGLSDYWIPRYAAEEFGIKTWKDLNKHKAKFATIETGKRGRLIGCPVAGWNCHDQKRLDLLGIDFQADELGTEAAAIAEAVAAYERKEPFLLYLWEPHWFFGAYDMVGVNLPKHKTCDSFTEANNWKDCGTAAWPATGWAKDYTFNYGNPCLLYTSDAADEGLGVDLGGR
;
A
#
# COMPACT_ATOMS: atom_id res chain seq x y z
N MET A 1 -58.29 -16.69 -44.40
CA MET A 1 -58.19 -16.06 -43.05
C MET A 1 -57.35 -16.86 -41.97
N LYS A 2 -56.87 -18.06 -42.27
CA LYS A 2 -56.04 -18.84 -41.32
C LYS A 2 -54.51 -18.69 -41.54
N LEU A 3 -54.08 -18.26 -42.74
CA LEU A 3 -52.66 -18.14 -43.08
C LEU A 3 -51.98 -16.90 -42.46
N THR A 4 -52.71 -15.79 -42.31
CA THR A 4 -52.22 -14.52 -41.77
C THR A 4 -51.97 -14.57 -40.27
N LYS A 5 -52.74 -15.40 -39.50
CA LYS A 5 -52.52 -15.56 -38.06
C LYS A 5 -51.27 -16.40 -37.71
N THR A 6 -50.91 -17.33 -38.58
CA THR A 6 -49.73 -18.20 -38.37
C THR A 6 -48.43 -17.45 -38.64
N ILE A 7 -48.42 -16.54 -39.63
CA ILE A 7 -47.24 -15.71 -39.95
C ILE A 7 -46.98 -14.67 -38.85
N SER A 8 -48.03 -14.07 -38.27
CA SER A 8 -47.87 -13.12 -37.14
C SER A 8 -47.36 -13.81 -35.87
N ALA A 9 -47.77 -15.05 -35.60
CA ALA A 9 -47.26 -15.78 -34.43
C ALA A 9 -45.80 -16.21 -34.59
N LEU A 10 -45.35 -16.54 -35.80
CA LEU A 10 -43.97 -16.88 -36.08
C LEU A 10 -43.04 -15.65 -35.97
N PHE A 11 -43.53 -14.47 -36.44
CA PHE A 11 -42.73 -13.23 -36.33
C PHE A 11 -42.61 -12.76 -34.87
N LEU A 12 -43.68 -12.91 -34.06
CA LEU A 12 -43.63 -12.53 -32.66
C LEU A 12 -42.70 -13.45 -31.82
N SER A 13 -42.68 -14.76 -32.13
CA SER A 13 -41.79 -15.69 -31.45
C SER A 13 -40.30 -15.52 -31.82
N THR A 14 -40.02 -15.14 -33.07
CA THR A 14 -38.63 -14.85 -33.53
C THR A 14 -38.11 -13.55 -32.94
N VAL A 15 -38.95 -12.51 -32.80
CA VAL A 15 -38.55 -11.26 -32.16
C VAL A 15 -38.34 -11.43 -30.66
N LEU A 16 -39.13 -12.28 -29.98
CA LEU A 16 -38.92 -12.59 -28.58
C LEU A 16 -37.65 -13.42 -28.34
N LEU A 17 -37.31 -14.34 -29.27
CA LEU A 17 -36.08 -15.14 -29.19
C LEU A 17 -34.82 -14.30 -29.43
N ILE A 18 -34.89 -13.29 -30.30
CA ILE A 18 -33.80 -12.36 -30.58
C ILE A 18 -33.58 -11.40 -29.38
N ALA A 19 -34.66 -11.02 -28.69
CA ALA A 19 -34.57 -10.16 -27.50
C ALA A 19 -33.91 -10.87 -26.29
N THR A 20 -34.00 -12.20 -26.20
CA THR A 20 -33.37 -13.00 -25.14
C THR A 20 -31.89 -13.35 -25.44
N LEU A 21 -31.47 -13.26 -26.69
CA LEU A 21 -30.06 -13.47 -27.07
C LEU A 21 -29.21 -12.20 -26.98
N GLY A 22 -29.81 -11.07 -26.65
CA GLY A 22 -29.14 -9.76 -26.60
C GLY A 22 -28.67 -9.27 -25.23
N GLN A 23 -28.82 -10.05 -24.18
CA GLN A 23 -28.08 -9.78 -22.94
C GLN A 23 -26.67 -10.36 -23.07
N ALA A 24 -25.90 -9.83 -24.01
CA ALA A 24 -24.45 -9.88 -23.86
C ALA A 24 -24.16 -9.18 -22.54
N ASN A 25 -23.75 -9.93 -21.52
CA ASN A 25 -23.19 -9.35 -20.31
C ASN A 25 -22.07 -8.42 -20.75
N ALA A 26 -22.35 -7.13 -20.80
CA ALA A 26 -21.31 -6.15 -21.00
C ALA A 26 -20.36 -6.36 -19.83
N ALA A 27 -19.17 -6.84 -20.12
CA ALA A 27 -18.18 -7.11 -19.09
C ALA A 27 -18.06 -5.85 -18.22
N LYS A 28 -18.32 -5.98 -16.93
CA LYS A 28 -18.16 -4.89 -15.96
C LYS A 28 -16.71 -4.40 -16.07
N ARG A 29 -16.50 -3.12 -16.24
CA ARG A 29 -15.16 -2.53 -16.42
C ARG A 29 -14.77 -1.79 -15.16
N LEU A 30 -13.56 -2.05 -14.68
CA LEU A 30 -12.97 -1.37 -13.53
C LEU A 30 -11.60 -0.81 -13.90
N HIS A 31 -11.18 0.20 -13.16
CA HIS A 31 -9.88 0.81 -13.25
C HIS A 31 -9.15 0.66 -11.91
N ALA A 32 -8.12 -0.18 -11.87
CA ALA A 32 -7.29 -0.42 -10.70
C ALA A 32 -6.03 0.45 -10.74
N ALA A 33 -5.69 1.06 -9.61
CA ALA A 33 -4.35 1.59 -9.41
C ALA A 33 -3.43 0.47 -8.91
N ILE A 34 -2.28 0.34 -9.57
CA ILE A 34 -1.21 -0.56 -9.15
C ILE A 34 -0.17 0.26 -8.39
N ALA A 35 0.26 -0.27 -7.26
CA ALA A 35 1.32 0.31 -6.45
C ALA A 35 2.66 0.41 -7.20
N ASP A 36 3.54 1.26 -6.73
CA ASP A 36 4.88 1.49 -7.26
C ASP A 36 5.98 0.74 -6.47
N TRP A 37 5.58 -0.30 -5.69
CA TRP A 37 6.48 -1.23 -5.00
C TRP A 37 6.11 -2.69 -5.30
N THR A 38 7.11 -3.57 -5.23
CA THR A 38 6.99 -4.97 -5.66
C THR A 38 5.87 -5.74 -4.95
N GLY A 39 5.74 -5.60 -3.64
CA GLY A 39 4.68 -6.28 -2.86
C GLY A 39 3.28 -5.88 -3.32
N GLY A 40 3.03 -4.58 -3.41
CA GLY A 40 1.75 -4.04 -3.85
C GLY A 40 1.41 -4.37 -5.31
N ILE A 41 2.41 -4.43 -6.20
CA ILE A 41 2.21 -4.93 -7.57
C ILE A 41 1.68 -6.36 -7.52
N ILE A 42 2.33 -7.25 -6.79
CA ILE A 42 1.94 -8.67 -6.70
C ILE A 42 0.53 -8.80 -6.09
N THR A 43 0.25 -8.09 -5.03
CA THR A 43 -1.08 -8.09 -4.37
C THR A 43 -2.16 -7.68 -5.35
N CYS A 44 -1.92 -6.62 -6.13
CA CYS A 44 -2.90 -6.13 -7.10
C CYS A 44 -3.07 -7.08 -8.29
N GLU A 45 -2.00 -7.64 -8.82
CA GLU A 45 -2.07 -8.63 -9.91
C GLU A 45 -2.88 -9.86 -9.51
N VAL A 46 -2.74 -10.33 -8.27
CA VAL A 46 -3.54 -11.44 -7.73
C VAL A 46 -5.02 -11.05 -7.65
N ALA A 47 -5.34 -9.88 -7.08
CA ALA A 47 -6.71 -9.40 -6.97
C ALA A 47 -7.36 -9.23 -8.35
N VAL A 48 -6.66 -8.60 -9.29
CA VAL A 48 -7.12 -8.41 -10.68
C VAL A 48 -7.36 -9.77 -11.35
N ALA A 49 -6.42 -10.70 -11.23
CA ALA A 49 -6.56 -12.03 -11.83
C ALA A 49 -7.81 -12.78 -11.30
N ILE A 50 -8.11 -12.67 -10.02
CA ILE A 50 -9.31 -13.25 -9.41
C ILE A 50 -10.56 -12.56 -9.96
N LEU A 51 -10.62 -11.24 -9.95
CA LEU A 51 -11.77 -10.47 -10.44
C LEU A 51 -12.06 -10.75 -11.93
N GLU A 52 -11.03 -10.87 -12.75
CA GLU A 52 -11.19 -11.17 -14.18
C GLU A 52 -11.63 -12.62 -14.43
N ARG A 53 -11.01 -13.59 -13.74
CA ARG A 53 -11.22 -15.02 -14.02
C ARG A 53 -12.49 -15.56 -13.39
N GLU A 54 -12.79 -15.17 -12.14
CA GLU A 54 -13.91 -15.73 -11.38
C GLU A 54 -15.19 -14.89 -11.54
N TYR A 55 -15.04 -13.57 -11.73
CA TYR A 55 -16.18 -12.65 -11.78
C TYR A 55 -16.39 -11.98 -13.14
N GLY A 56 -15.51 -12.21 -14.12
CA GLY A 56 -15.66 -11.76 -15.49
C GLY A 56 -15.50 -10.26 -15.72
N TYR A 57 -14.86 -9.57 -14.78
CA TYR A 57 -14.50 -8.15 -14.96
C TYR A 57 -13.49 -7.95 -16.09
N LYS A 58 -13.40 -6.74 -16.61
CA LYS A 58 -12.33 -6.25 -17.47
C LYS A 58 -11.65 -5.11 -16.75
N ILE A 59 -10.43 -5.31 -16.31
CA ILE A 59 -9.75 -4.36 -15.45
C ILE A 59 -8.64 -3.64 -16.22
N LYS A 60 -8.79 -2.31 -16.32
CA LYS A 60 -7.69 -1.43 -16.73
C LYS A 60 -6.78 -1.23 -15.54
N GLN A 61 -5.49 -1.43 -15.73
CA GLN A 61 -4.49 -1.24 -14.70
C GLN A 61 -3.62 -0.03 -15.04
N THR A 62 -3.32 0.79 -14.05
CA THR A 62 -2.40 1.94 -14.19
C THR A 62 -1.50 1.98 -12.97
N VAL A 63 -0.17 1.98 -13.18
CA VAL A 63 0.77 2.27 -12.09
C VAL A 63 0.54 3.71 -11.66
N PHE A 64 0.19 3.88 -10.40
CA PHE A 64 -0.10 5.19 -9.83
C PHE A 64 0.86 5.43 -8.66
N PRO A 65 1.57 6.56 -8.63
CA PRO A 65 2.44 6.90 -7.51
C PRO A 65 1.63 6.94 -6.21
N SER A 66 2.15 6.30 -5.17
CA SER A 66 1.53 6.32 -3.85
C SER A 66 1.50 7.72 -3.26
N GLY A 67 0.55 7.97 -2.37
CA GLY A 67 0.36 9.24 -1.68
C GLY A 67 -1.04 9.80 -1.87
N THR A 68 -1.27 11.00 -1.35
CA THR A 68 -2.58 11.67 -1.29
C THR A 68 -3.28 11.76 -2.65
N GLY A 69 -2.53 11.98 -3.75
CA GLY A 69 -3.12 12.09 -5.09
C GLY A 69 -3.84 10.82 -5.58
N LEU A 70 -3.40 9.64 -5.16
CA LEU A 70 -4.11 8.39 -5.45
C LEU A 70 -5.46 8.34 -4.72
N TRP A 71 -5.49 8.72 -3.46
CA TRP A 71 -6.70 8.79 -2.64
C TRP A 71 -7.72 9.78 -3.23
N GLU A 72 -7.25 10.95 -3.66
CA GLU A 72 -8.08 11.95 -4.34
C GLU A 72 -8.65 11.44 -5.66
N ALA A 73 -7.86 10.71 -6.46
CA ALA A 73 -8.32 10.11 -7.71
C ALA A 73 -9.39 9.03 -7.49
N ILE A 74 -9.27 8.25 -6.41
CA ILE A 74 -10.29 7.27 -6.01
C ILE A 74 -11.56 7.99 -5.54
N ALA A 75 -11.44 8.98 -4.66
CA ALA A 75 -12.58 9.77 -4.19
C ALA A 75 -13.33 10.45 -5.36
N ALA A 76 -12.62 10.91 -6.38
CA ALA A 76 -13.19 11.51 -7.59
C ALA A 76 -13.78 10.48 -8.56
N GLY A 77 -13.58 9.17 -8.36
CA GLY A 77 -14.04 8.11 -9.26
C GLY A 77 -13.23 7.98 -10.55
N GLU A 78 -12.04 8.52 -10.62
CA GLU A 78 -11.12 8.33 -11.75
C GLU A 78 -10.44 6.95 -11.69
N ILE A 79 -10.25 6.44 -10.50
CA ILE A 79 -9.78 5.11 -10.15
C ILE A 79 -10.86 4.43 -9.32
N ASP A 80 -11.20 3.19 -9.63
CA ASP A 80 -12.21 2.46 -8.89
C ASP A 80 -11.66 1.88 -7.59
N PHE A 81 -10.43 1.33 -7.60
CA PHE A 81 -9.82 0.75 -6.40
C PHE A 81 -8.29 0.70 -6.48
N ALA A 82 -7.69 0.55 -5.32
CA ALA A 82 -6.28 0.23 -5.12
C ALA A 82 -6.13 -0.95 -4.15
N CYS A 83 -5.05 -1.73 -4.31
CA CYS A 83 -4.96 -3.07 -3.73
C CYS A 83 -4.13 -3.15 -2.46
N GLU A 84 -3.41 -2.14 -2.08
CA GLU A 84 -2.58 -2.22 -0.87
C GLU A 84 -2.25 -0.83 -0.33
N SER A 85 -2.82 -0.49 0.80
CA SER A 85 -2.42 0.65 1.61
C SER A 85 -1.72 0.19 2.89
N TRP A 86 -0.73 0.96 3.30
CA TRP A 86 0.01 0.80 4.54
C TRP A 86 -0.34 1.96 5.48
N PRO A 87 -1.12 1.73 6.55
CA PRO A 87 -1.60 2.80 7.43
C PRO A 87 -0.51 3.73 7.99
N SER A 88 0.69 3.20 8.26
CA SER A 88 1.81 4.02 8.75
C SER A 88 2.28 5.11 7.79
N TYR A 89 1.86 5.07 6.52
CA TYR A 89 2.30 5.96 5.45
C TYR A 89 1.16 6.73 4.80
N ALA A 90 -0.08 6.25 4.97
CA ALA A 90 -1.24 6.78 4.28
C ALA A 90 -1.89 7.89 5.10
N GLU A 91 -1.32 9.10 5.11
CA GLU A 91 -1.89 10.25 5.84
C GLU A 91 -3.34 10.57 5.41
N ALA A 92 -3.72 10.22 4.17
CA ALA A 92 -5.05 10.43 3.64
C ALA A 92 -6.10 9.48 4.24
N ASP A 93 -5.71 8.33 4.79
CA ASP A 93 -6.63 7.34 5.36
C ASP A 93 -7.49 7.90 6.49
N SER A 94 -6.88 8.64 7.41
CA SER A 94 -7.55 9.24 8.56
C SER A 94 -8.51 10.38 8.19
N VAL A 95 -8.38 10.94 6.97
CA VAL A 95 -9.22 12.03 6.46
C VAL A 95 -10.37 11.49 5.61
N MET A 96 -10.13 10.44 4.84
CA MET A 96 -11.04 9.96 3.80
C MET A 96 -11.83 8.69 4.18
N LEU A 97 -11.30 7.85 5.09
CA LEU A 97 -12.03 6.68 5.58
C LEU A 97 -12.90 7.02 6.77
N ASN A 98 -14.07 6.38 6.89
CA ASN A 98 -14.99 6.55 8.03
C ASN A 98 -15.54 5.19 8.50
N GLU A 99 -14.64 4.25 8.80
CA GLU A 99 -15.01 2.89 9.21
C GLU A 99 -13.86 2.21 9.98
N ASP A 100 -14.14 1.06 10.56
CA ASP A 100 -13.15 0.27 11.29
C ASP A 100 -12.45 -0.73 10.36
N LEU A 101 -11.14 -0.79 10.42
CA LEU A 101 -10.33 -1.83 9.79
C LEU A 101 -10.35 -3.08 10.67
N ILE A 102 -10.91 -4.17 10.15
CA ILE A 102 -11.06 -5.43 10.87
C ILE A 102 -10.07 -6.47 10.35
N TYR A 103 -9.29 -7.08 11.24
CA TYR A 103 -8.43 -8.22 10.94
C TYR A 103 -8.70 -9.35 11.96
N GLU A 104 -9.03 -10.55 11.47
CA GLU A 104 -9.37 -11.72 12.31
C GLU A 104 -10.41 -11.40 13.40
N GLY A 105 -11.43 -10.60 13.04
CA GLY A 105 -12.52 -10.22 13.95
C GLY A 105 -12.14 -9.19 15.02
N LYS A 106 -11.00 -8.55 14.90
CA LYS A 106 -10.53 -7.48 15.80
C LYS A 106 -10.39 -6.18 15.05
N VAL A 107 -10.76 -5.09 15.69
CA VAL A 107 -10.46 -3.74 15.20
C VAL A 107 -8.97 -3.50 15.34
N VAL A 108 -8.29 -3.24 14.22
CA VAL A 108 -6.86 -2.96 14.14
C VAL A 108 -6.56 -1.54 13.68
N GLY A 109 -7.57 -0.81 13.23
CA GLY A 109 -7.56 0.61 12.92
C GLY A 109 -8.98 1.16 12.99
N SER A 110 -9.15 2.42 13.33
CA SER A 110 -10.45 3.09 13.35
C SER A 110 -10.30 4.46 12.70
N TYR A 111 -11.16 4.75 11.74
CA TYR A 111 -11.14 5.96 10.95
C TYR A 111 -12.44 6.73 11.11
N SER A 112 -12.37 8.04 11.18
CA SER A 112 -13.51 8.95 11.34
C SER A 112 -13.43 10.15 10.39
N GLY A 113 -12.94 9.91 9.18
CA GLY A 113 -12.87 10.90 8.11
C GLY A 113 -14.22 11.14 7.44
N ASP A 114 -14.21 11.66 6.22
CA ASP A 114 -15.41 12.09 5.50
C ASP A 114 -16.14 10.98 4.74
N GLY A 115 -15.56 9.77 4.64
CA GLY A 115 -16.14 8.64 3.91
C GLY A 115 -16.10 8.81 2.39
N SER A 116 -15.21 9.62 1.86
CA SER A 116 -15.03 9.78 0.41
C SER A 116 -14.33 8.60 -0.26
N VAL A 117 -13.75 7.70 0.55
CA VAL A 117 -13.14 6.44 0.14
C VAL A 117 -13.60 5.34 1.09
N ASP A 118 -13.89 4.15 0.57
CA ASP A 118 -14.31 2.98 1.34
C ASP A 118 -13.17 1.97 1.53
N LEU A 119 -13.17 1.30 2.67
CA LEU A 119 -12.37 0.11 2.94
C LEU A 119 -12.98 -1.11 2.23
N LEU A 120 -12.20 -1.76 1.37
CA LEU A 120 -12.60 -3.01 0.70
C LEU A 120 -12.16 -4.26 1.48
N GLY A 121 -11.53 -4.07 2.64
CA GLY A 121 -11.05 -5.12 3.52
C GLY A 121 -9.52 -5.25 3.57
N THR A 122 -9.02 -5.99 4.56
CA THR A 122 -7.59 -6.24 4.71
C THR A 122 -7.05 -7.12 3.58
N SER A 123 -5.82 -6.84 3.12
CA SER A 123 -5.14 -7.68 2.13
C SER A 123 -4.66 -9.02 2.70
N GLY A 124 -4.67 -9.18 4.03
CA GLY A 124 -4.09 -10.34 4.73
C GLY A 124 -2.58 -10.22 4.98
N ILE A 125 -1.94 -9.17 4.47
CA ILE A 125 -0.52 -8.91 4.69
C ILE A 125 -0.36 -8.04 5.94
N ILE A 126 0.56 -8.45 6.80
CA ILE A 126 0.95 -7.67 7.97
C ILE A 126 2.39 -7.22 7.76
N GLY A 127 2.58 -5.90 7.71
CA GLY A 127 3.86 -5.29 7.42
C GLY A 127 4.57 -4.69 8.63
N LEU A 128 5.89 -4.59 8.53
CA LEU A 128 6.72 -3.86 9.47
C LEU A 128 7.92 -3.27 8.74
N SER A 129 8.07 -1.97 8.82
CA SER A 129 9.23 -1.26 8.26
C SER A 129 10.26 -0.97 9.35
N ASP A 130 11.53 -0.99 8.97
CA ASP A 130 12.65 -0.67 9.86
C ASP A 130 13.88 -0.25 9.04
N TYR A 131 14.97 0.09 9.74
CA TYR A 131 16.29 0.20 9.16
C TYR A 131 17.07 -1.08 9.40
N TRP A 132 17.72 -1.53 8.34
CA TRP A 132 18.40 -2.82 8.29
C TRP A 132 19.87 -2.65 7.93
N ILE A 133 20.71 -3.50 8.50
CA ILE A 133 22.12 -3.58 8.13
C ILE A 133 22.51 -5.04 7.85
N PRO A 134 23.50 -5.32 7.00
CA PRO A 134 23.99 -6.67 6.81
C PRO A 134 24.49 -7.27 8.13
N ARG A 135 24.16 -8.55 8.38
CA ARG A 135 24.60 -9.22 9.62
C ARG A 135 26.11 -9.18 9.79
N TYR A 136 26.89 -9.38 8.72
CA TYR A 136 28.34 -9.30 8.79
C TYR A 136 28.83 -7.94 9.30
N ALA A 137 28.17 -6.85 8.89
CA ALA A 137 28.55 -5.50 9.35
C ALA A 137 28.10 -5.27 10.81
N ALA A 138 26.92 -5.79 11.20
CA ALA A 138 26.46 -5.72 12.59
C ALA A 138 27.43 -6.43 13.53
N GLU A 139 27.88 -7.61 13.16
CA GLU A 139 28.83 -8.41 13.95
C GLU A 139 30.21 -7.78 13.99
N GLU A 140 30.74 -7.34 12.85
CA GLU A 140 32.07 -6.71 12.76
C GLU A 140 32.17 -5.45 13.62
N PHE A 141 31.11 -4.61 13.60
CA PHE A 141 31.13 -3.33 14.33
C PHE A 141 30.45 -3.39 15.70
N GLY A 142 29.86 -4.52 16.06
CA GLY A 142 29.11 -4.68 17.32
C GLY A 142 27.85 -3.81 17.38
N ILE A 143 27.21 -3.51 16.24
CA ILE A 143 25.97 -2.73 16.15
C ILE A 143 24.80 -3.62 16.56
N LYS A 144 24.13 -3.26 17.65
CA LYS A 144 22.96 -3.98 18.19
C LYS A 144 21.69 -3.13 18.14
N THR A 145 21.86 -1.82 18.18
CA THR A 145 20.75 -0.86 18.17
C THR A 145 21.13 0.37 17.36
N TRP A 146 20.13 1.17 17.02
CA TRP A 146 20.33 2.45 16.36
C TRP A 146 21.32 3.39 17.08
N LYS A 147 21.48 3.27 18.42
CA LYS A 147 22.43 4.07 19.22
C LYS A 147 23.89 3.79 18.91
N ASP A 148 24.17 2.63 18.35
CA ASP A 148 25.54 2.23 18.01
C ASP A 148 26.00 2.79 16.66
N LEU A 149 25.07 3.22 15.81
CA LEU A 149 25.34 3.69 14.44
C LEU A 149 26.36 4.84 14.39
N ASN A 150 26.20 5.85 15.26
CA ASN A 150 27.07 7.03 15.26
C ASN A 150 28.53 6.72 15.51
N LYS A 151 28.84 5.67 16.28
CA LYS A 151 30.23 5.25 16.55
C LYS A 151 30.94 4.78 15.28
N HIS A 152 30.17 4.30 14.31
CA HIS A 152 30.69 3.69 13.10
C HIS A 152 30.27 4.44 11.82
N LYS A 153 29.63 5.61 11.93
CA LYS A 153 29.07 6.38 10.79
C LYS A 153 30.06 6.56 9.64
N ALA A 154 31.36 6.74 9.93
CA ALA A 154 32.38 6.89 8.90
C ALA A 154 32.56 5.65 8.00
N LYS A 155 32.12 4.46 8.47
CA LYS A 155 32.12 3.22 7.69
C LYS A 155 30.96 3.15 6.69
N PHE A 156 29.91 3.94 6.95
CA PHE A 156 28.72 4.06 6.13
C PHE A 156 28.71 5.35 5.27
N ALA A 157 29.77 6.16 5.38
CA ALA A 157 29.85 7.44 4.68
C ALA A 157 30.21 7.24 3.20
N THR A 158 29.70 8.11 2.35
CA THR A 158 30.04 8.21 0.93
C THR A 158 30.66 9.57 0.64
N ILE A 159 31.08 9.79 -0.61
CA ILE A 159 31.60 11.09 -1.04
C ILE A 159 30.54 12.17 -0.85
N GLU A 160 29.27 11.83 -1.16
CA GLU A 160 28.12 12.74 -1.11
C GLU A 160 27.75 13.09 0.34
N THR A 161 27.80 12.13 1.25
CA THR A 161 27.45 12.36 2.67
C THR A 161 28.60 12.94 3.49
N GLY A 162 29.81 12.92 2.97
CA GLY A 162 31.00 13.49 3.58
C GLY A 162 31.38 12.82 4.89
N LYS A 163 31.07 13.45 6.05
CA LYS A 163 31.36 12.90 7.38
C LYS A 163 30.18 12.18 8.04
N ARG A 164 29.00 12.26 7.42
CA ARG A 164 27.80 11.58 7.90
C ARG A 164 27.75 10.17 7.34
N GLY A 165 27.15 9.25 8.10
CA GLY A 165 26.79 7.96 7.52
C GLY A 165 25.69 8.15 6.45
N ARG A 166 25.50 7.15 5.62
CA ARG A 166 24.46 7.13 4.60
C ARG A 166 23.38 6.12 4.96
N LEU A 167 22.13 6.52 4.85
CA LEU A 167 20.97 5.64 4.78
C LEU A 167 20.53 5.57 3.32
N ILE A 168 20.49 4.36 2.75
CA ILE A 168 19.70 4.10 1.55
C ILE A 168 18.25 4.15 2.03
N GLY A 169 17.64 5.31 1.90
CA GLY A 169 16.37 5.66 2.53
C GLY A 169 15.17 5.15 1.74
N CYS A 170 14.02 5.51 2.24
CA CYS A 170 12.75 5.33 1.55
C CYS A 170 12.86 5.87 0.12
N PRO A 171 12.61 5.05 -0.90
CA PRO A 171 13.04 5.39 -2.25
C PRO A 171 12.24 6.53 -2.88
N VAL A 172 11.01 6.77 -2.41
CA VAL A 172 10.08 7.73 -3.02
C VAL A 172 9.57 8.70 -1.96
N ALA A 173 9.77 10.00 -2.17
CA ALA A 173 9.32 11.04 -1.24
C ALA A 173 7.81 10.97 -0.94
N GLY A 174 7.00 10.59 -1.94
CA GLY A 174 5.55 10.46 -1.81
C GLY A 174 5.09 9.36 -0.84
N TRP A 175 5.98 8.48 -0.40
CA TRP A 175 5.65 7.44 0.60
C TRP A 175 5.65 7.96 2.05
N ASN A 176 6.04 9.20 2.31
CA ASN A 176 6.00 9.84 3.64
C ASN A 176 6.75 9.09 4.75
N CYS A 177 7.90 8.50 4.43
CA CYS A 177 8.68 7.71 5.40
C CYS A 177 9.34 8.54 6.50
N HIS A 178 9.51 9.83 6.29
CA HIS A 178 10.14 10.79 7.22
C HIS A 178 11.54 10.42 7.69
N ASP A 179 12.33 9.73 6.86
CA ASP A 179 13.63 9.17 7.25
C ASP A 179 14.60 10.22 7.78
N GLN A 180 14.85 11.31 7.04
CA GLN A 180 15.77 12.34 7.51
C GLN A 180 15.28 12.96 8.82
N LYS A 181 13.97 13.18 8.96
CA LYS A 181 13.38 13.72 10.19
C LYS A 181 13.60 12.77 11.38
N ARG A 182 13.42 11.47 11.17
CA ARG A 182 13.69 10.44 12.20
C ARG A 182 15.15 10.42 12.60
N LEU A 183 16.06 10.41 11.63
CA LEU A 183 17.51 10.45 11.90
C LEU A 183 17.87 11.67 12.75
N ASP A 184 17.38 12.85 12.39
CA ASP A 184 17.68 14.11 13.08
C ASP A 184 17.11 14.11 14.51
N LEU A 185 15.85 13.67 14.71
CA LEU A 185 15.21 13.61 16.04
C LEU A 185 15.89 12.59 16.97
N LEU A 186 16.39 11.48 16.44
CA LEU A 186 17.13 10.47 17.20
C LEU A 186 18.60 10.81 17.36
N GLY A 187 19.07 11.89 16.74
CA GLY A 187 20.48 12.27 16.78
C GLY A 187 21.40 11.27 16.07
N ILE A 188 20.87 10.57 15.06
CA ILE A 188 21.64 9.66 14.19
C ILE A 188 22.28 10.50 13.10
N ASP A 189 23.60 10.64 13.13
CA ASP A 189 24.37 11.48 12.21
C ASP A 189 24.55 10.77 10.84
N PHE A 190 23.42 10.52 10.20
CA PHE A 190 23.30 9.94 8.86
C PHE A 190 22.50 10.87 7.96
N GLN A 191 22.71 10.75 6.67
CA GLN A 191 21.92 11.37 5.62
C GLN A 191 21.08 10.29 4.94
N ALA A 192 19.80 10.55 4.79
CA ALA A 192 18.91 9.70 4.01
C ALA A 192 18.96 10.10 2.53
N ASP A 193 19.19 9.13 1.67
CA ASP A 193 19.16 9.30 0.22
C ASP A 193 17.95 8.61 -0.37
N GLU A 194 17.15 9.37 -1.13
CA GLU A 194 15.99 8.88 -1.87
C GLU A 194 16.40 8.57 -3.31
N LEU A 195 16.34 7.32 -3.73
CA LEU A 195 16.82 6.87 -5.04
C LEU A 195 15.74 6.85 -6.13
N GLY A 196 14.55 7.33 -5.82
CA GLY A 196 13.45 7.51 -6.75
C GLY A 196 12.62 6.25 -7.04
N THR A 197 13.14 5.05 -6.79
CA THR A 197 12.40 3.77 -6.95
C THR A 197 12.92 2.70 -5.99
N GLU A 198 12.05 1.76 -5.58
CA GLU A 198 12.46 0.56 -4.85
C GLU A 198 13.58 -0.19 -5.57
N ALA A 199 13.44 -0.38 -6.88
CA ALA A 199 14.42 -1.13 -7.67
C ALA A 199 15.82 -0.51 -7.61
N ALA A 200 15.95 0.82 -7.61
CA ALA A 200 17.22 1.52 -7.49
C ALA A 200 17.82 1.32 -6.07
N ALA A 201 17.01 1.46 -5.02
CA ALA A 201 17.47 1.24 -3.64
C ALA A 201 17.94 -0.21 -3.44
N ILE A 202 17.20 -1.17 -3.92
CA ILE A 202 17.55 -2.59 -3.83
C ILE A 202 18.81 -2.91 -4.65
N ALA A 203 18.93 -2.40 -5.87
CA ALA A 203 20.12 -2.64 -6.70
C ALA A 203 21.40 -2.12 -6.02
N GLU A 204 21.33 -0.98 -5.38
CA GLU A 204 22.46 -0.43 -4.64
C GLU A 204 22.80 -1.24 -3.39
N ALA A 205 21.78 -1.65 -2.63
CA ALA A 205 21.96 -2.52 -1.47
C ALA A 205 22.57 -3.88 -1.86
N VAL A 206 22.12 -4.50 -2.96
CA VAL A 206 22.69 -5.74 -3.52
C VAL A 206 24.15 -5.54 -3.88
N ALA A 207 24.47 -4.49 -4.63
CA ALA A 207 25.84 -4.20 -5.03
C ALA A 207 26.79 -4.00 -3.82
N ALA A 208 26.33 -3.28 -2.79
CA ALA A 208 27.10 -3.11 -1.55
C ALA A 208 27.26 -4.45 -0.79
N TYR A 209 26.20 -5.26 -0.71
CA TYR A 209 26.24 -6.57 -0.05
C TYR A 209 27.25 -7.53 -0.72
N GLU A 210 27.27 -7.58 -2.05
CA GLU A 210 28.20 -8.42 -2.81
C GLU A 210 29.66 -7.99 -2.61
N ARG A 211 29.92 -6.69 -2.47
CA ARG A 211 31.26 -6.16 -2.16
C ARG A 211 31.62 -6.28 -0.67
N LYS A 212 30.72 -6.78 0.18
CA LYS A 212 30.86 -6.80 1.64
C LYS A 212 31.07 -5.42 2.25
N GLU A 213 30.52 -4.40 1.65
CA GLU A 213 30.52 -3.03 2.18
C GLU A 213 29.39 -2.87 3.20
N PRO A 214 29.60 -2.15 4.30
CA PRO A 214 28.53 -1.86 5.24
C PRO A 214 27.57 -0.82 4.64
N PHE A 215 26.27 -1.04 4.81
CA PHE A 215 25.23 -0.09 4.43
C PHE A 215 24.08 -0.13 5.44
N LEU A 216 23.34 0.96 5.53
CA LEU A 216 22.08 1.08 6.26
C LEU A 216 20.97 1.24 5.22
N LEU A 217 19.94 0.42 5.29
CA LEU A 217 18.84 0.34 4.30
C LEU A 217 17.49 0.50 5.01
N TYR A 218 16.64 1.37 4.49
CA TYR A 218 15.21 1.32 4.75
C TYR A 218 14.59 0.17 3.95
N LEU A 219 13.87 -0.72 4.63
CA LEU A 219 13.13 -1.80 3.99
C LEU A 219 12.01 -2.28 4.91
N TRP A 220 11.07 -3.01 4.35
CA TRP A 220 9.91 -3.55 5.07
C TRP A 220 9.79 -5.06 4.93
N GLU A 221 9.14 -5.69 5.90
CA GLU A 221 8.72 -7.09 5.85
C GLU A 221 7.20 -7.17 5.61
N PRO A 222 6.73 -8.18 4.84
CA PRO A 222 7.52 -9.17 4.11
C PRO A 222 8.15 -8.62 2.83
N HIS A 223 9.41 -8.94 2.58
CA HIS A 223 10.10 -8.59 1.35
C HIS A 223 11.05 -9.72 0.92
N TRP A 224 11.12 -10.01 -0.39
CA TRP A 224 11.94 -11.08 -0.96
C TRP A 224 13.43 -10.94 -0.62
N PHE A 225 13.91 -9.72 -0.41
CA PHE A 225 15.30 -9.40 -0.11
C PHE A 225 15.82 -10.16 1.10
N PHE A 226 15.01 -10.32 2.14
CA PHE A 226 15.39 -11.06 3.35
C PHE A 226 15.53 -12.57 3.14
N GLY A 227 14.95 -13.12 2.08
CA GLY A 227 15.16 -14.50 1.67
C GLY A 227 16.51 -14.73 0.97
N ALA A 228 17.12 -13.67 0.43
CA ALA A 228 18.37 -13.75 -0.33
C ALA A 228 19.59 -13.19 0.44
N TYR A 229 19.36 -12.22 1.33
CA TYR A 229 20.41 -11.47 2.02
C TYR A 229 20.20 -11.49 3.54
N ASP A 230 21.23 -11.83 4.29
CA ASP A 230 21.16 -11.92 5.75
C ASP A 230 21.31 -10.54 6.39
N MET A 231 20.20 -9.99 6.81
CA MET A 231 20.08 -8.65 7.37
C MET A 231 19.61 -8.69 8.83
N VAL A 232 19.93 -7.66 9.58
CA VAL A 232 19.43 -7.45 10.94
C VAL A 232 18.91 -6.04 11.10
N GLY A 233 17.79 -5.89 11.81
CA GLY A 233 17.23 -4.58 12.16
C GLY A 233 18.09 -3.85 13.19
N VAL A 234 18.13 -2.53 13.11
CA VAL A 234 18.88 -1.70 14.07
C VAL A 234 18.09 -1.39 15.33
N ASN A 235 16.95 -2.05 15.54
CA ASN A 235 16.13 -1.93 16.74
C ASN A 235 15.83 -0.46 17.10
N LEU A 236 15.11 0.25 16.25
CA LEU A 236 14.61 1.60 16.52
C LEU A 236 13.77 1.65 17.81
N PRO A 237 13.56 2.83 18.41
CA PRO A 237 12.64 2.96 19.54
C PRO A 237 11.27 2.40 19.18
N LYS A 238 10.61 1.76 20.16
CA LYS A 238 9.30 1.17 19.95
C LYS A 238 8.30 2.24 19.45
N HIS A 239 7.48 1.88 18.48
CA HIS A 239 6.47 2.79 17.95
C HIS A 239 5.59 3.39 19.04
N LYS A 240 5.34 4.68 18.93
CA LYS A 240 4.40 5.43 19.72
C LYS A 240 3.83 6.58 18.87
N THR A 241 2.52 6.67 18.81
CA THR A 241 1.82 7.78 18.15
C THR A 241 1.97 9.08 18.95
N CYS A 242 1.83 10.18 18.26
CA CYS A 242 1.75 11.51 18.84
C CYS A 242 0.33 12.07 18.68
N ASP A 243 -0.45 12.07 19.76
CA ASP A 243 -1.84 12.50 19.74
C ASP A 243 -2.01 14.01 19.47
N SER A 244 -0.95 14.81 19.67
CA SER A 244 -0.93 16.24 19.40
C SER A 244 -0.20 16.62 18.11
N PHE A 245 0.11 15.62 17.25
CA PHE A 245 0.78 15.88 16.01
C PHE A 245 -0.10 16.70 15.06
N THR A 246 0.48 17.78 14.57
CA THR A 246 0.04 18.47 13.36
C THR A 246 1.27 18.80 12.53
N GLU A 247 1.16 18.74 11.22
CA GLU A 247 2.25 19.14 10.33
C GLU A 247 2.66 20.60 10.60
N ALA A 248 1.69 21.44 11.00
CA ALA A 248 1.89 22.85 11.35
C ALA A 248 2.82 23.04 12.56
N ASN A 249 2.80 22.15 13.56
CA ASN A 249 3.68 22.21 14.73
C ASN A 249 5.03 21.48 14.53
N ASN A 250 5.20 20.80 13.39
CA ASN A 250 6.43 20.11 13.00
C ASN A 250 6.92 19.15 14.12
N TRP A 251 6.00 18.37 14.71
CA TRP A 251 6.24 17.40 15.80
C TRP A 251 6.84 17.98 17.09
N LYS A 252 6.84 19.29 17.26
CA LYS A 252 7.46 19.95 18.42
C LYS A 252 6.89 19.47 19.75
N ASP A 253 5.59 19.21 19.82
CA ASP A 253 4.91 18.82 21.05
C ASP A 253 5.22 17.40 21.49
N CYS A 254 5.60 16.52 20.55
CA CYS A 254 5.97 15.14 20.84
C CYS A 254 7.49 14.90 20.89
N GLY A 255 8.26 15.71 20.20
CA GLY A 255 9.72 15.67 20.18
C GLY A 255 10.26 14.27 19.86
N THR A 256 11.12 13.75 20.72
CA THR A 256 11.73 12.41 20.58
C THR A 256 10.92 11.30 21.26
N ALA A 257 9.74 11.58 21.78
CA ALA A 257 8.94 10.64 22.55
C ALA A 257 7.94 9.84 21.70
N ALA A 258 7.69 10.25 20.45
CA ALA A 258 6.72 9.62 19.56
C ALA A 258 7.15 9.69 18.09
N TRP A 259 6.33 9.15 17.19
CA TRP A 259 6.53 9.22 15.75
C TRP A 259 6.77 10.67 15.27
N PRO A 260 7.74 10.93 14.36
CA PRO A 260 8.59 9.96 13.66
C PRO A 260 9.91 9.61 14.37
N ALA A 261 10.15 10.04 15.61
CA ALA A 261 11.35 9.68 16.40
C ALA A 261 11.27 8.26 16.99
N THR A 262 10.48 7.39 16.40
CA THR A 262 10.30 5.98 16.77
C THR A 262 10.38 5.11 15.53
N GLY A 263 10.39 3.79 15.69
CA GLY A 263 10.13 2.85 14.61
C GLY A 263 8.69 2.96 14.09
N TRP A 264 8.41 2.28 13.01
CA TRP A 264 7.06 2.22 12.42
C TRP A 264 6.11 1.40 13.29
N ALA A 265 4.81 1.65 13.13
CA ALA A 265 3.78 0.75 13.62
C ALA A 265 3.81 -0.56 12.82
N LYS A 266 3.17 -1.58 13.37
CA LYS A 266 2.82 -2.77 12.61
C LYS A 266 1.63 -2.44 11.72
N ASP A 267 1.80 -2.57 10.41
CA ASP A 267 0.76 -2.27 9.44
C ASP A 267 -0.11 -3.50 9.14
N TYR A 268 -1.42 -3.35 9.26
CA TYR A 268 -2.39 -4.25 8.69
C TYR A 268 -2.84 -3.65 7.35
N THR A 269 -2.23 -4.13 6.27
CA THR A 269 -2.49 -3.55 4.95
C THR A 269 -3.90 -3.86 4.46
N PHE A 270 -4.47 -2.96 3.67
CA PHE A 270 -5.86 -3.05 3.22
C PHE A 270 -6.04 -2.60 1.77
N ASN A 271 -7.14 -3.04 1.17
CA ASN A 271 -7.63 -2.58 -0.12
C ASN A 271 -8.64 -1.46 0.10
N TYR A 272 -8.70 -0.51 -0.80
CA TYR A 272 -9.59 0.65 -0.71
C TYR A 272 -10.11 1.06 -2.08
N GLY A 273 -11.26 1.72 -2.13
CA GLY A 273 -11.89 2.03 -3.39
C GLY A 273 -12.93 3.14 -3.32
N ASN A 274 -13.46 3.49 -4.48
CA ASN A 274 -14.53 4.47 -4.58
C ASN A 274 -15.82 3.91 -3.97
N PRO A 275 -16.55 4.66 -3.13
CA PRO A 275 -17.79 4.20 -2.52
C PRO A 275 -18.85 3.73 -3.51
N CYS A 276 -18.91 4.32 -4.71
CA CYS A 276 -19.86 3.89 -5.73
C CYS A 276 -19.60 2.47 -6.26
N LEU A 277 -18.41 1.89 -6.03
CA LEU A 277 -18.07 0.55 -6.49
C LEU A 277 -18.98 -0.51 -5.82
N LEU A 278 -19.24 -0.39 -4.54
CA LEU A 278 -20.09 -1.32 -3.77
C LEU A 278 -21.57 -1.16 -4.17
N TYR A 279 -22.06 0.08 -4.29
CA TYR A 279 -23.47 0.34 -4.65
C TYR A 279 -23.83 -0.12 -6.06
N THR A 280 -22.91 -0.08 -7.03
CA THR A 280 -23.17 -0.55 -8.39
C THR A 280 -23.24 -2.07 -8.49
N SER A 281 -22.57 -2.80 -7.60
CA SER A 281 -22.67 -4.27 -7.52
C SER A 281 -24.02 -4.71 -6.93
N ASP A 282 -24.47 -4.08 -5.84
CA ASP A 282 -25.73 -4.40 -5.17
C ASP A 282 -26.94 -4.11 -6.05
N ALA A 283 -26.96 -2.97 -6.76
CA ALA A 283 -28.03 -2.62 -7.70
C ALA A 283 -28.14 -3.61 -8.88
N ALA A 284 -27.05 -4.27 -9.27
CA ALA A 284 -27.06 -5.30 -10.31
C ALA A 284 -27.64 -6.63 -9.79
N ASP A 285 -27.46 -6.96 -8.53
CA ASP A 285 -27.98 -8.17 -7.89
C ASP A 285 -29.46 -8.03 -7.53
N GLU A 286 -29.93 -6.86 -7.09
CA GLU A 286 -31.35 -6.57 -6.87
C GLU A 286 -32.18 -6.67 -8.17
N GLY A 287 -31.60 -6.29 -9.33
CA GLY A 287 -32.25 -6.41 -10.64
C GLY A 287 -32.48 -7.85 -11.10
N LEU A 288 -31.81 -8.84 -10.49
CA LEU A 288 -31.95 -10.27 -10.81
C LEU A 288 -32.90 -11.03 -9.85
N GLY A 289 -33.47 -10.37 -8.84
CA GLY A 289 -34.48 -10.94 -7.96
C GLY A 289 -33.99 -12.15 -7.14
N VAL A 290 -32.72 -12.23 -6.81
CA VAL A 290 -32.19 -13.26 -5.91
C VAL A 290 -32.23 -12.72 -4.48
N ASP A 291 -33.36 -12.94 -3.81
CA ASP A 291 -33.50 -12.81 -2.37
C ASP A 291 -32.65 -13.91 -1.70
N LEU A 292 -31.42 -13.61 -1.36
CA LEU A 292 -30.62 -14.42 -0.42
C LEU A 292 -31.10 -14.12 0.98
N GLY A 293 -32.34 -14.63 1.27
CA GLY A 293 -33.00 -14.53 2.52
C GLY A 293 -32.05 -14.82 3.69
N GLY A 294 -31.96 -13.84 4.58
CA GLY A 294 -31.15 -13.86 5.77
C GLY A 294 -31.41 -15.05 6.69
N ARG A 295 -30.39 -15.49 7.34
CA ARG A 295 -30.34 -15.91 8.76
C ARG A 295 -28.93 -15.88 9.28
#